data_8ddc6bf4f84d3bbfb2dfd6deccc4b302
#
_entry.id   8ddc6bf4f84d3bbfb2dfd6deccc4b302
#
_cell.length_a   1.000
_cell.length_b   1.000
_cell.length_c   1.000
_cell.angle_alpha   90.00
_cell.angle_beta   90.00
_cell.angle_gamma   90.00
#
_symmetry.space_group_name_H-M   'P 1'
#
loop_
_entity.id
_entity.type
_entity.pdbx_description
1 polymer ?
#
loop_
_entity_poly.entity_id
_entity_poly.type
_entity_poly.pdbx_seq_one_letter_code
_entity_poly.pdbx_strand_id
1 'polypeptide(L)'
;MHDSVAFDPLYDELCEYYPEHQTVVADSAYKTPWICKRIFESGRTLATCYTRPKTKKNGHPWWTYVYDEYFDDVICPEYRALHYTTTNRDGYREYKSRTYFCKNCPTRAQCTENAKCEKTVLRHVWQDFVEMAEHVRHMTVYRELYRLRKEKIERVFADAKEKHGMRYTQYRGLAQVTNWVKLKFAAMNLKKLATWKWNDSHPGPDGGKRRRLSDVYSRFLQFFCLSKKCFAPQRVLNRVSPLAAKPIKTRDMCVGFYTNRRQVCP
;
A
#
# COMPACT_ATOMS: atom_id res chain seq x y z
N MET A 1 4.91 -12.16 -12.16
CA MET A 1 5.43 -10.81 -11.83
C MET A 1 4.94 -10.49 -10.43
N HIS A 2 5.79 -10.08 -9.53
CA HIS A 2 5.41 -9.72 -8.16
C HIS A 2 4.75 -8.33 -8.17
N ASP A 3 3.72 -8.12 -7.32
CA ASP A 3 2.94 -6.88 -7.30
C ASP A 3 3.79 -5.63 -7.03
N SER A 4 4.87 -5.77 -6.27
CA SER A 4 5.81 -4.68 -5.98
C SER A 4 6.51 -4.11 -7.22
N VAL A 5 6.65 -4.88 -8.29
CA VAL A 5 7.28 -4.42 -9.55
C VAL A 5 6.35 -3.46 -10.33
N ALA A 6 5.03 -3.63 -10.16
CA ALA A 6 4.05 -2.77 -10.79
C ALA A 6 3.82 -1.45 -10.02
N PHE A 7 4.44 -1.30 -8.85
CA PHE A 7 4.19 -0.16 -7.97
C PHE A 7 4.68 1.16 -8.58
N ASP A 8 5.90 1.19 -9.10
CA ASP A 8 6.52 2.43 -9.53
C ASP A 8 5.72 3.19 -10.59
N PRO A 9 5.35 2.58 -11.74
CA PRO A 9 4.54 3.29 -12.73
C PRO A 9 3.15 3.67 -12.22
N LEU A 10 2.56 2.83 -11.33
CA LEU A 10 1.28 3.14 -10.72
C LEU A 10 1.37 4.33 -9.75
N TYR A 11 2.46 4.40 -9.00
CA TYR A 11 2.69 5.48 -8.05
C TYR A 11 2.97 6.80 -8.75
N ASP A 12 3.72 6.79 -9.87
CA ASP A 12 3.96 7.97 -10.69
C ASP A 12 2.65 8.53 -11.26
N GLU A 13 1.83 7.64 -11.82
CA GLU A 13 0.50 8.00 -12.32
C GLU A 13 -0.39 8.57 -11.20
N LEU A 14 -0.33 7.99 -10.00
CA LEU A 14 -1.05 8.51 -8.84
C LEU A 14 -0.59 9.93 -8.46
N CYS A 15 0.72 10.16 -8.42
CA CYS A 15 1.28 11.47 -8.09
C CYS A 15 0.89 12.53 -9.12
N GLU A 16 0.80 12.14 -10.39
CA GLU A 16 0.37 13.04 -11.48
C GLU A 16 -1.11 13.42 -11.34
N TYR A 17 -1.99 12.45 -11.10
CA TYR A 17 -3.44 12.71 -11.03
C TYR A 17 -3.92 13.27 -9.69
N TYR A 18 -3.22 12.96 -8.62
CA TYR A 18 -3.59 13.36 -7.25
C TYR A 18 -2.40 13.94 -6.50
N PRO A 19 -1.85 15.09 -6.92
CA PRO A 19 -0.65 15.67 -6.30
C PRO A 19 -0.85 16.00 -4.81
N GLU A 20 -2.08 16.24 -4.39
CA GLU A 20 -2.43 16.60 -3.00
C GLU A 20 -2.54 15.40 -2.04
N HIS A 21 -2.37 14.16 -2.51
CA HIS A 21 -2.50 13.01 -1.63
C HIS A 21 -1.33 12.97 -0.63
N GLN A 22 -1.64 12.73 0.63
CA GLN A 22 -0.66 12.68 1.71
C GLN A 22 -0.39 11.26 2.19
N THR A 23 -1.36 10.37 2.03
CA THR A 23 -1.27 9.00 2.54
C THR A 23 -1.58 7.98 1.47
N VAL A 24 -0.69 7.02 1.34
CA VAL A 24 -0.84 5.83 0.50
C VAL A 24 -1.28 4.66 1.40
N VAL A 25 -2.41 4.05 1.09
CA VAL A 25 -2.88 2.85 1.80
C VAL A 25 -2.68 1.64 0.92
N ALA A 26 -1.81 0.74 1.33
CA ALA A 26 -1.43 -0.41 0.51
C ALA A 26 -1.51 -1.73 1.27
N ASP A 27 -1.45 -2.84 0.56
CA ASP A 27 -1.36 -4.17 1.15
C ASP A 27 0.06 -4.47 1.64
N SER A 28 0.20 -5.49 2.46
CA SER A 28 1.49 -5.95 3.00
C SER A 28 2.50 -6.32 1.90
N ALA A 29 2.04 -6.75 0.73
CA ALA A 29 2.89 -7.04 -0.43
C ALA A 29 3.70 -5.82 -0.92
N TYR A 30 3.18 -4.62 -0.69
CA TYR A 30 3.84 -3.36 -1.06
C TYR A 30 4.77 -2.79 0.02
N LYS A 31 4.87 -3.45 1.18
CA LYS A 31 5.75 -3.05 2.26
C LYS A 31 7.17 -3.57 2.02
N THR A 32 7.80 -3.10 0.97
CA THR A 32 9.21 -3.37 0.66
C THR A 32 10.07 -2.16 1.03
N PRO A 33 11.37 -2.34 1.34
CA PRO A 33 12.24 -1.22 1.69
C PRO A 33 12.27 -0.12 0.63
N TRP A 34 12.29 -0.49 -0.65
CA TRP A 34 12.26 0.45 -1.77
C TRP A 34 10.98 1.28 -1.82
N ILE A 35 9.82 0.62 -1.73
CA ILE A 35 8.52 1.30 -1.77
C ILE A 35 8.34 2.22 -0.57
N CYS A 36 8.73 1.76 0.64
CA CYS A 36 8.70 2.59 1.83
C CYS A 36 9.58 3.85 1.64
N LYS A 37 10.82 3.68 1.23
CA LYS A 37 11.75 4.77 0.92
C LYS A 37 11.12 5.78 -0.04
N ARG A 38 10.64 5.31 -1.20
CA ARG A 38 10.09 6.16 -2.26
C ARG A 38 8.91 7.00 -1.79
N ILE A 39 7.99 6.42 -1.00
CA ILE A 39 6.83 7.13 -0.48
C ILE A 39 7.25 8.17 0.57
N PHE A 40 8.09 7.80 1.53
CA PHE A 40 8.51 8.73 2.58
C PHE A 40 9.39 9.85 2.06
N GLU A 41 10.31 9.60 1.13
CA GLU A 41 11.13 10.63 0.48
C GLU A 41 10.28 11.61 -0.35
N SER A 42 9.13 11.19 -0.85
CA SER A 42 8.19 12.11 -1.52
C SER A 42 7.36 12.95 -0.53
N GLY A 43 7.66 12.91 0.77
CA GLY A 43 6.95 13.64 1.82
C GLY A 43 5.56 13.07 2.14
N ARG A 44 5.28 11.83 1.74
CA ARG A 44 4.00 11.15 1.95
C ARG A 44 4.13 10.02 2.95
N THR A 45 3.01 9.54 3.44
CA THR A 45 2.97 8.49 4.48
C THR A 45 2.40 7.21 3.92
N LEU A 46 3.00 6.06 4.31
CA LEU A 46 2.52 4.73 3.94
C LEU A 46 1.77 4.08 5.09
N ALA A 47 0.50 3.73 4.87
CA ALA A 47 -0.32 2.96 5.79
C ALA A 47 -0.48 1.52 5.28
N THR A 48 0.08 0.55 6.00
CA THR A 48 0.01 -0.88 5.67
C THR A 48 -0.46 -1.70 6.86
N CYS A 49 -0.87 -2.95 6.58
CA CYS A 49 -1.15 -3.89 7.66
C CYS A 49 0.12 -4.45 8.30
N TYR A 50 -0.08 -5.00 9.48
CA TYR A 50 0.97 -5.75 10.17
C TYR A 50 1.28 -7.05 9.42
N THR A 51 2.56 -7.28 9.19
CA THR A 51 3.06 -8.56 8.72
C THR A 51 3.86 -9.20 9.85
N ARG A 52 3.37 -10.34 10.35
CA ARG A 52 4.07 -11.06 11.42
C ARG A 52 5.43 -11.54 10.89
N PRO A 53 6.53 -11.16 11.54
CA PRO A 53 7.84 -11.67 11.17
C PRO A 53 7.90 -13.18 11.33
N LYS A 54 8.57 -13.85 10.40
CA LYS A 54 8.81 -15.28 10.49
C LYS A 54 9.90 -15.53 11.54
N THR A 55 9.56 -16.17 12.63
CA THR A 55 10.51 -16.60 13.66
C THR A 55 10.56 -18.12 13.67
N LYS A 56 11.72 -18.71 13.88
CA LYS A 56 11.85 -20.16 14.12
C LYS A 56 11.06 -20.55 15.36
N LYS A 57 10.49 -21.77 15.36
CA LYS A 57 9.84 -22.33 16.54
C LYS A 57 10.87 -22.36 17.68
N ASN A 58 10.51 -21.78 18.83
CA ASN A 58 11.39 -21.62 19.99
C ASN A 58 12.64 -20.75 19.78
N GLY A 59 12.71 -19.96 18.68
CA GLY A 59 13.79 -19.03 18.43
C GLY A 59 13.53 -17.64 19.03
N HIS A 60 14.59 -16.89 19.27
CA HIS A 60 14.47 -15.49 19.69
C HIS A 60 13.72 -14.69 18.63
N PRO A 61 12.66 -13.95 19.02
CA PRO A 61 11.98 -13.04 18.11
C PRO A 61 12.92 -11.95 17.59
N TRP A 62 12.71 -11.49 16.36
CA TRP A 62 13.59 -10.49 15.75
C TRP A 62 13.65 -9.17 16.53
N TRP A 63 12.56 -8.77 17.20
CA TRP A 63 12.50 -7.55 18.01
C TRP A 63 13.32 -7.60 19.30
N THR A 64 13.88 -8.74 19.67
CA THR A 64 14.80 -8.86 20.78
C THR A 64 16.22 -8.45 20.39
N TYR A 65 16.47 -8.29 19.10
CA TYR A 65 17.73 -7.74 18.58
C TYR A 65 17.55 -6.25 18.36
N VAL A 66 18.27 -5.44 19.11
CA VAL A 66 18.18 -3.97 19.10
C VAL A 66 19.28 -3.42 18.20
N TYR A 67 18.92 -2.57 17.25
CA TYR A 67 19.90 -1.87 16.44
C TYR A 67 20.36 -0.59 17.16
N ASP A 68 21.65 -0.42 17.29
CA ASP A 68 22.30 0.77 17.82
C ASP A 68 22.80 1.62 16.64
N GLU A 69 22.15 2.75 16.42
CA GLU A 69 22.48 3.66 15.32
C GLU A 69 23.84 4.37 15.52
N TYR A 70 24.23 4.57 16.77
CA TYR A 70 25.46 5.32 17.09
C TYR A 70 26.72 4.50 16.77
N PHE A 71 26.72 3.21 17.12
CA PHE A 71 27.84 2.32 16.87
C PHE A 71 27.70 1.49 15.57
N ASP A 72 26.56 1.59 14.86
CA ASP A 72 26.22 0.74 13.72
C ASP A 72 26.34 -0.77 14.05
N ASP A 73 25.85 -1.16 15.21
CA ASP A 73 25.91 -2.52 15.74
C ASP A 73 24.49 -3.05 16.04
N VAL A 74 24.35 -4.36 16.09
CA VAL A 74 23.12 -5.00 16.56
C VAL A 74 23.36 -5.68 17.91
N ILE A 75 22.59 -5.32 18.91
CA ILE A 75 22.68 -5.89 20.26
C ILE A 75 21.78 -7.13 20.35
N CYS A 76 22.32 -8.26 20.76
CA CYS A 76 21.57 -9.49 20.97
C CYS A 76 20.86 -9.52 22.35
N PRO A 77 19.90 -10.44 22.60
CA PRO A 77 19.22 -10.56 23.88
C PRO A 77 20.13 -10.78 25.09
N GLU A 78 21.34 -11.29 24.88
CA GLU A 78 22.38 -11.47 25.91
C GLU A 78 23.35 -10.27 26.00
N TYR A 79 22.91 -9.11 25.52
CA TYR A 79 23.64 -7.84 25.56
C TYR A 79 25.05 -7.90 24.91
N ARG A 80 25.21 -8.70 23.85
CA ARG A 80 26.44 -8.76 23.06
C ARG A 80 26.25 -8.07 21.72
N ALA A 81 27.21 -7.27 21.34
CA ALA A 81 27.22 -6.59 20.06
C ALA A 81 27.53 -7.56 18.91
N LEU A 82 26.75 -7.48 17.86
CA LEU A 82 27.01 -8.05 16.55
C LEU A 82 27.50 -6.91 15.65
N HIS A 83 28.74 -7.01 15.20
CA HIS A 83 29.38 -5.96 14.42
C HIS A 83 29.04 -6.09 12.95
N TYR A 84 28.97 -4.94 12.27
CA TYR A 84 28.85 -4.88 10.83
C TYR A 84 30.00 -5.62 10.16
N THR A 85 29.71 -6.42 9.15
CA THR A 85 30.72 -7.21 8.41
C THR A 85 30.74 -6.83 6.93
N THR A 86 29.61 -6.87 6.27
CA THR A 86 29.49 -6.58 4.84
C THR A 86 28.06 -6.23 4.45
N THR A 87 27.90 -5.65 3.27
CA THR A 87 26.57 -5.47 2.65
C THR A 87 26.49 -6.38 1.43
N ASN A 88 25.44 -7.21 1.38
CA ASN A 88 25.21 -8.10 0.25
C ASN A 88 24.69 -7.34 -0.99
N ARG A 89 24.58 -8.05 -2.13
CA ARG A 89 24.11 -7.45 -3.40
C ARG A 89 22.65 -7.01 -3.36
N ASP A 90 21.86 -7.57 -2.45
CA ASP A 90 20.45 -7.23 -2.27
C ASP A 90 20.23 -6.03 -1.32
N GLY A 91 21.32 -5.37 -0.89
CA GLY A 91 21.27 -4.20 -0.03
C GLY A 91 21.06 -4.52 1.46
N TYR A 92 21.31 -5.77 1.90
CA TYR A 92 21.27 -6.12 3.32
C TYR A 92 22.65 -6.03 3.95
N ARG A 93 22.77 -5.25 5.01
CA ARG A 93 23.91 -5.22 5.91
C ARG A 93 23.88 -6.47 6.78
N GLU A 94 25.03 -7.14 6.89
CA GLU A 94 25.20 -8.33 7.71
C GLU A 94 25.96 -7.97 8.99
N TYR A 95 25.32 -8.24 10.12
CA TYR A 95 25.90 -8.07 11.46
C TYR A 95 26.19 -9.46 12.03
N LYS A 96 27.43 -9.71 12.43
CA LYS A 96 27.87 -11.02 12.92
C LYS A 96 28.38 -10.95 14.35
N SER A 97 27.98 -11.96 15.12
CA SER A 97 28.51 -12.15 16.47
C SER A 97 29.90 -12.77 16.43
N ARG A 98 30.70 -12.49 17.47
CA ARG A 98 31.97 -13.20 17.65
C ARG A 98 31.74 -14.60 18.16
N THR A 99 32.37 -15.60 17.56
CA THR A 99 32.28 -17.04 17.91
C THR A 99 32.53 -17.29 19.39
N TYR A 100 33.52 -16.60 19.97
CA TYR A 100 33.90 -16.74 21.38
C TYR A 100 32.71 -16.52 22.34
N PHE A 101 31.93 -15.45 22.13
CA PHE A 101 30.77 -15.16 23.00
C PHE A 101 29.61 -16.14 22.78
N CYS A 102 29.37 -16.56 21.55
CA CYS A 102 28.24 -17.43 21.24
C CYS A 102 28.51 -18.90 21.57
N LYS A 103 29.76 -19.31 21.64
CA LYS A 103 30.14 -20.69 22.01
C LYS A 103 29.64 -21.06 23.43
N ASN A 104 29.77 -20.12 24.36
CA ASN A 104 29.41 -20.31 25.77
C ASN A 104 28.07 -19.61 26.15
N CYS A 105 27.26 -19.23 25.15
CA CYS A 105 26.01 -18.51 25.38
C CYS A 105 24.92 -19.48 25.89
N PRO A 106 24.23 -19.15 27.01
CA PRO A 106 23.19 -20.02 27.58
C PRO A 106 21.98 -20.17 26.64
N THR A 107 21.66 -19.16 25.85
CA THR A 107 20.52 -19.16 24.94
C THR A 107 20.89 -19.56 23.50
N ARG A 108 22.08 -20.11 23.29
CA ARG A 108 22.58 -20.49 21.94
C ARG A 108 21.58 -21.35 21.15
N ALA A 109 20.96 -22.34 21.77
CA ALA A 109 20.01 -23.23 21.11
C ALA A 109 18.81 -22.51 20.51
N GLN A 110 18.40 -21.38 21.12
CA GLN A 110 17.33 -20.53 20.64
C GLN A 110 17.80 -19.49 19.62
N CYS A 111 19.10 -19.22 19.55
CA CYS A 111 19.69 -18.15 18.77
C CYS A 111 20.21 -18.64 17.42
N THR A 112 21.10 -19.66 17.43
CA THR A 112 21.75 -20.14 16.21
C THR A 112 22.07 -21.63 16.25
N GLU A 113 21.84 -22.29 15.11
CA GLU A 113 22.19 -23.69 14.87
C GLU A 113 23.50 -23.80 14.08
N ASN A 114 24.15 -22.66 13.79
CA ASN A 114 25.38 -22.67 13.01
C ASN A 114 26.50 -23.42 13.74
N ALA A 115 27.16 -24.36 13.05
CA ALA A 115 28.31 -25.13 13.60
C ALA A 115 29.44 -24.22 14.05
N LYS A 116 29.65 -23.08 13.39
CA LYS A 116 30.66 -22.08 13.76
C LYS A 116 30.28 -21.26 14.98
N CYS A 117 29.11 -21.46 15.58
CA CYS A 117 28.60 -20.69 16.72
C CYS A 117 28.55 -19.18 16.42
N GLU A 118 28.13 -18.81 15.21
CA GLU A 118 27.95 -17.41 14.80
C GLU A 118 26.48 -17.12 14.56
N LYS A 119 26.00 -15.99 15.06
CA LYS A 119 24.71 -15.42 14.71
C LYS A 119 24.90 -14.32 13.68
N THR A 120 24.15 -14.39 12.58
CA THR A 120 24.08 -13.32 11.59
C THR A 120 22.67 -12.70 11.66
N VAL A 121 22.63 -11.39 11.74
CA VAL A 121 21.41 -10.57 11.63
C VAL A 121 21.53 -9.73 10.38
N LEU A 122 20.46 -9.69 9.60
CA LEU A 122 20.39 -8.92 8.36
C LEU A 122 19.50 -7.69 8.58
N ARG A 123 20.01 -6.51 8.23
CA ARG A 123 19.27 -5.25 8.24
C ARG A 123 19.42 -4.59 6.86
N HIS A 124 18.28 -4.30 6.20
CA HIS A 124 18.34 -3.62 4.90
C HIS A 124 18.84 -2.19 5.06
N VAL A 125 19.58 -1.64 4.10
CA VAL A 125 20.09 -0.25 4.12
C VAL A 125 18.97 0.80 4.25
N TRP A 126 17.75 0.47 3.84
CA TRP A 126 16.55 1.30 3.96
C TRP A 126 15.56 0.75 5.00
N GLN A 127 16.06 0.05 6.01
CA GLN A 127 15.22 -0.53 7.05
C GLN A 127 14.47 0.53 7.87
N ASP A 128 15.07 1.69 8.04
CA ASP A 128 14.49 2.81 8.77
C ASP A 128 13.13 3.23 8.19
N PHE A 129 13.01 3.27 6.86
CA PHE A 129 11.74 3.56 6.20
C PHE A 129 10.67 2.48 6.44
N VAL A 130 11.08 1.21 6.57
CA VAL A 130 10.17 0.12 6.93
C VAL A 130 9.71 0.25 8.37
N GLU A 131 10.59 0.65 9.26
CA GLU A 131 10.29 0.92 10.68
C GLU A 131 9.37 2.15 10.83
N MET A 132 9.59 3.20 10.04
CA MET A 132 8.65 4.32 9.95
C MET A 132 7.24 3.87 9.55
N ALA A 133 7.12 3.00 8.55
CA ALA A 133 5.82 2.44 8.14
C ALA A 133 5.17 1.59 9.25
N GLU A 134 5.97 0.85 10.03
CA GLU A 134 5.47 0.14 11.22
C GLU A 134 5.00 1.09 12.30
N HIS A 135 5.72 2.17 12.54
CA HIS A 135 5.33 3.18 13.52
C HIS A 135 4.02 3.85 13.16
N VAL A 136 3.85 4.25 11.90
CA VAL A 136 2.61 4.85 11.36
C VAL A 136 1.40 3.96 11.63
N ARG A 137 1.54 2.66 11.59
CA ARG A 137 0.47 1.70 11.86
C ARG A 137 -0.17 1.86 13.25
N HIS A 138 0.58 2.32 14.24
CA HIS A 138 0.10 2.53 15.61
C HIS A 138 -0.71 3.81 15.79
N MET A 139 -0.61 4.75 14.85
CA MET A 139 -1.36 6.00 14.89
C MET A 139 -2.84 5.75 14.55
N THR A 140 -3.76 6.29 15.34
CA THR A 140 -5.21 6.07 15.22
C THR A 140 -5.75 6.46 13.85
N VAL A 141 -5.33 7.60 13.31
CA VAL A 141 -5.75 8.11 12.00
C VAL A 141 -5.47 7.10 10.88
N TYR A 142 -4.27 6.52 10.87
CA TYR A 142 -3.89 5.57 9.83
C TYR A 142 -4.54 4.20 9.99
N ARG A 143 -4.85 3.81 11.23
CA ARG A 143 -5.64 2.60 11.52
C ARG A 143 -7.05 2.72 10.95
N GLU A 144 -7.67 3.87 11.08
CA GLU A 144 -9.01 4.14 10.50
C GLU A 144 -8.96 4.15 8.98
N LEU A 145 -7.98 4.83 8.38
CA LEU A 145 -7.78 4.83 6.93
C LEU A 145 -7.59 3.42 6.39
N TYR A 146 -6.78 2.60 7.07
CA TYR A 146 -6.59 1.21 6.67
C TYR A 146 -7.88 0.39 6.78
N ARG A 147 -8.69 0.61 7.81
CA ARG A 147 -10.00 -0.05 7.97
C ARG A 147 -10.93 0.23 6.79
N LEU A 148 -10.94 1.47 6.31
CA LEU A 148 -11.77 1.87 5.16
C LEU A 148 -11.40 1.12 3.86
N ARG A 149 -10.21 0.54 3.76
CA ARG A 149 -9.78 -0.29 2.63
C ARG A 149 -10.75 -1.43 2.37
N LYS A 150 -11.24 -2.10 3.42
CA LYS A 150 -12.24 -3.19 3.31
C LYS A 150 -13.53 -2.72 2.66
N GLU A 151 -14.00 -1.55 3.04
CA GLU A 151 -15.26 -1.01 2.51
C GLU A 151 -15.14 -0.52 1.06
N LYS A 152 -13.98 -0.03 0.66
CA LYS A 152 -13.80 0.62 -0.64
C LYS A 152 -13.20 -0.33 -1.67
N ILE A 153 -12.03 -0.88 -1.39
CA ILE A 153 -11.23 -1.64 -2.37
C ILE A 153 -11.62 -3.11 -2.36
N GLU A 154 -11.61 -3.76 -1.20
CA GLU A 154 -11.89 -5.19 -1.11
C GLU A 154 -13.32 -5.51 -1.57
N ARG A 155 -14.28 -4.63 -1.28
CA ARG A 155 -15.65 -4.76 -1.77
C ARG A 155 -15.73 -4.70 -3.29
N VAL A 156 -14.97 -3.80 -3.94
CA VAL A 156 -14.95 -3.71 -5.40
C VAL A 156 -14.38 -4.99 -6.02
N PHE A 157 -13.28 -5.51 -5.46
CA PHE A 157 -12.71 -6.78 -5.93
C PHE A 157 -13.62 -7.97 -5.63
N ALA A 158 -14.31 -8.00 -4.50
CA ALA A 158 -15.31 -9.04 -4.21
C ALA A 158 -16.46 -9.00 -5.24
N ASP A 159 -17.03 -7.83 -5.51
CA ASP A 159 -18.08 -7.68 -6.54
C ASP A 159 -17.56 -8.09 -7.92
N ALA A 160 -16.32 -7.75 -8.28
CA ALA A 160 -15.71 -8.16 -9.53
C ALA A 160 -15.62 -9.69 -9.66
N LYS A 161 -15.17 -10.36 -8.60
CA LYS A 161 -15.02 -11.81 -8.58
C LYS A 161 -16.35 -12.54 -8.58
N GLU A 162 -17.29 -12.11 -7.73
CA GLU A 162 -18.55 -12.84 -7.51
C GLU A 162 -19.62 -12.51 -8.55
N LYS A 163 -19.74 -11.24 -8.95
CA LYS A 163 -20.84 -10.79 -9.82
C LYS A 163 -20.44 -10.60 -11.27
N HIS A 164 -19.13 -10.43 -11.54
CA HIS A 164 -18.63 -10.12 -12.88
C HIS A 164 -17.68 -11.18 -13.45
N GLY A 165 -17.58 -12.35 -12.79
CA GLY A 165 -16.83 -13.49 -13.28
C GLY A 165 -15.33 -13.25 -13.42
N MET A 166 -14.75 -12.40 -12.54
CA MET A 166 -13.31 -12.10 -12.58
C MET A 166 -12.48 -13.05 -11.72
N ARG A 167 -13.05 -14.15 -11.22
CA ARG A 167 -12.32 -15.14 -10.42
C ARG A 167 -11.31 -15.92 -11.27
N TYR A 168 -11.68 -16.20 -12.53
CA TYR A 168 -10.83 -16.91 -13.49
C TYR A 168 -10.89 -16.23 -14.85
N THR A 169 -9.83 -16.33 -15.63
CA THR A 169 -9.78 -15.88 -17.01
C THR A 169 -9.39 -17.02 -17.94
N GLN A 170 -10.00 -17.05 -19.13
CA GLN A 170 -9.65 -17.98 -20.22
C GLN A 170 -8.53 -17.42 -21.12
N TYR A 171 -8.21 -16.12 -20.95
CA TYR A 171 -7.21 -15.45 -21.77
C TYR A 171 -5.80 -15.66 -21.21
N ARG A 172 -4.83 -15.71 -22.11
CA ARG A 172 -3.40 -15.83 -21.79
C ARG A 172 -2.64 -14.64 -22.35
N GLY A 173 -1.57 -14.25 -21.67
CA GLY A 173 -0.74 -13.11 -22.03
C GLY A 173 -1.26 -11.77 -21.49
N LEU A 174 -0.32 -10.88 -21.18
CA LEU A 174 -0.59 -9.63 -20.49
C LEU A 174 -1.59 -8.73 -21.23
N ALA A 175 -1.44 -8.58 -22.54
CA ALA A 175 -2.30 -7.68 -23.34
C ALA A 175 -3.77 -8.14 -23.33
N GLN A 176 -4.02 -9.43 -23.56
CA GLN A 176 -5.41 -9.97 -23.59
C GLN A 176 -6.05 -9.92 -22.21
N VAL A 177 -5.33 -10.32 -21.17
CA VAL A 177 -5.82 -10.26 -19.78
C VAL A 177 -6.11 -8.81 -19.38
N THR A 178 -5.24 -7.87 -19.72
CA THR A 178 -5.43 -6.43 -19.43
C THR A 178 -6.70 -5.91 -20.11
N ASN A 179 -6.90 -6.21 -21.40
CA ASN A 179 -8.11 -5.79 -22.11
C ASN A 179 -9.38 -6.40 -21.52
N TRP A 180 -9.33 -7.67 -21.17
CA TRP A 180 -10.43 -8.36 -20.50
C TRP A 180 -10.78 -7.72 -19.15
N VAL A 181 -9.75 -7.41 -18.31
CA VAL A 181 -9.95 -6.72 -17.03
C VAL A 181 -10.56 -5.34 -17.24
N LYS A 182 -10.06 -4.56 -18.20
CA LYS A 182 -10.60 -3.23 -18.53
C LYS A 182 -12.08 -3.28 -18.93
N LEU A 183 -12.46 -4.23 -19.77
CA LEU A 183 -13.86 -4.43 -20.19
C LEU A 183 -14.77 -4.80 -19.01
N LYS A 184 -14.30 -5.67 -18.11
CA LYS A 184 -15.05 -6.05 -16.90
C LYS A 184 -15.28 -4.85 -15.98
N PHE A 185 -14.25 -4.07 -15.69
CA PHE A 185 -14.38 -2.86 -14.88
C PHE A 185 -15.24 -1.79 -15.55
N ALA A 186 -15.17 -1.65 -16.88
CA ALA A 186 -16.06 -0.76 -17.63
C ALA A 186 -17.52 -1.18 -17.47
N ALA A 187 -17.83 -2.46 -17.61
CA ALA A 187 -19.19 -2.99 -17.39
C ALA A 187 -19.67 -2.76 -15.94
N MET A 188 -18.81 -2.99 -14.95
CA MET A 188 -19.13 -2.71 -13.55
C MET A 188 -19.47 -1.23 -13.31
N ASN A 189 -18.72 -0.34 -13.94
CA ASN A 189 -18.91 1.11 -13.81
C ASN A 189 -20.21 1.55 -14.52
N LEU A 190 -20.51 1.02 -15.71
CA LEU A 190 -21.77 1.27 -16.41
C LEU A 190 -22.97 0.79 -15.59
N LYS A 191 -22.89 -0.39 -14.98
CA LYS A 191 -23.95 -0.89 -14.10
C LYS A 191 -24.16 0.03 -12.90
N LYS A 192 -23.09 0.50 -12.25
CA LYS A 192 -23.20 1.46 -11.16
C LYS A 192 -23.84 2.76 -11.63
N LEU A 193 -23.41 3.30 -12.77
CA LEU A 193 -23.98 4.52 -13.33
C LEU A 193 -25.46 4.36 -13.62
N ALA A 194 -25.88 3.25 -14.22
CA ALA A 194 -27.29 2.96 -14.47
C ALA A 194 -28.10 2.91 -13.16
N THR A 195 -27.58 2.21 -12.15
CA THR A 195 -28.22 2.16 -10.82
C THR A 195 -28.35 3.55 -10.18
N TRP A 196 -27.34 4.40 -10.31
CA TRP A 196 -27.38 5.75 -9.76
C TRP A 196 -28.41 6.61 -10.50
N LYS A 197 -28.44 6.56 -11.84
CA LYS A 197 -29.45 7.28 -12.64
C LYS A 197 -30.85 6.80 -12.31
N TRP A 198 -31.06 5.49 -12.19
CA TRP A 198 -32.36 4.93 -11.81
C TRP A 198 -32.81 5.44 -10.45
N ASN A 199 -31.97 5.36 -9.43
CA ASN A 199 -32.28 5.82 -8.09
C ASN A 199 -32.52 7.33 -8.02
N ASP A 200 -31.90 8.11 -8.90
CA ASP A 200 -32.11 9.56 -9.01
C ASP A 200 -33.48 9.88 -9.60
N SER A 201 -33.92 9.08 -10.59
CA SER A 201 -35.21 9.23 -11.25
C SER A 201 -36.40 8.67 -10.44
N HIS A 202 -36.15 7.70 -9.56
CA HIS A 202 -37.17 7.00 -8.79
C HIS A 202 -36.90 7.16 -7.27
N PRO A 203 -37.32 8.31 -6.67
CA PRO A 203 -37.18 8.50 -5.23
C PRO A 203 -38.02 7.47 -4.48
N GLY A 204 -37.37 6.72 -3.56
CA GLY A 204 -38.06 5.78 -2.67
C GLY A 204 -38.93 6.52 -1.66
N PRO A 205 -39.87 5.81 -1.00
CA PRO A 205 -40.84 6.42 -0.07
C PRO A 205 -40.20 7.11 1.14
N ASP A 206 -38.98 6.76 1.51
CA ASP A 206 -38.32 7.23 2.75
C ASP A 206 -37.51 8.51 2.61
N GLY A 207 -37.67 9.32 1.57
CA GLY A 207 -37.08 10.67 1.45
C GLY A 207 -35.58 10.79 1.80
N GLY A 208 -34.85 9.66 1.90
CA GLY A 208 -33.44 9.62 2.29
C GLY A 208 -32.60 10.52 1.38
N LYS A 209 -31.81 11.42 1.97
CA LYS A 209 -30.92 12.38 1.28
C LYS A 209 -30.06 11.66 0.25
N ARG A 210 -30.54 11.57 -0.99
CA ARG A 210 -29.80 10.98 -2.10
C ARG A 210 -28.70 11.94 -2.53
N ARG A 211 -27.52 11.44 -2.67
CA ARG A 211 -26.38 12.21 -3.19
C ARG A 211 -26.71 12.67 -4.61
N ARG A 212 -26.57 13.95 -4.88
CA ARG A 212 -26.86 14.50 -6.21
C ARG A 212 -25.99 13.83 -7.27
N LEU A 213 -26.53 13.68 -8.47
CA LEU A 213 -25.85 13.07 -9.62
C LEU A 213 -24.51 13.75 -9.91
N SER A 214 -24.39 15.07 -9.67
CA SER A 214 -23.15 15.84 -9.79
C SER A 214 -22.02 15.32 -8.89
N ASP A 215 -22.33 14.94 -7.64
CA ASP A 215 -21.34 14.44 -6.69
C ASP A 215 -20.90 13.02 -7.06
N VAL A 216 -21.79 12.30 -7.70
CA VAL A 216 -21.58 10.96 -8.20
C VAL A 216 -20.77 11.00 -9.49
N TYR A 217 -21.06 11.95 -10.39
CA TYR A 217 -20.37 12.09 -11.67
C TYR A 217 -18.93 12.60 -11.48
N SER A 218 -18.70 13.55 -10.59
CA SER A 218 -17.36 14.00 -10.24
C SER A 218 -16.51 12.86 -9.65
N ARG A 219 -17.10 12.02 -8.76
CA ARG A 219 -16.44 10.80 -8.24
C ARG A 219 -16.21 9.74 -9.30
N PHE A 220 -17.11 9.64 -10.28
CA PHE A 220 -16.99 8.71 -11.39
C PHE A 220 -15.89 9.13 -12.36
N LEU A 221 -15.80 10.41 -12.72
CA LEU A 221 -14.71 10.94 -13.53
C LEU A 221 -13.34 10.75 -12.85
N GLN A 222 -13.29 10.93 -11.55
CA GLN A 222 -12.09 10.68 -10.76
C GLN A 222 -11.70 9.18 -10.74
N PHE A 223 -12.66 8.27 -10.81
CA PHE A 223 -12.41 6.83 -10.91
C PHE A 223 -11.96 6.39 -12.32
N PHE A 224 -12.42 7.11 -13.36
CA PHE A 224 -12.06 6.85 -14.77
C PHE A 224 -10.77 7.56 -15.20
N CYS A 225 -10.31 8.56 -14.46
CA CYS A 225 -9.09 9.28 -14.79
C CYS A 225 -7.83 8.40 -14.77
N LEU A 226 -7.89 7.27 -14.08
CA LEU A 226 -6.84 6.23 -14.14
C LEU A 226 -6.74 5.52 -15.50
N SER A 227 -7.67 5.76 -16.44
CA SER A 227 -7.67 5.09 -17.73
C SER A 227 -7.73 6.04 -18.94
N LYS A 228 -7.36 7.32 -18.79
CA LYS A 228 -7.39 8.29 -19.89
C LYS A 228 -6.56 7.90 -21.12
N LYS A 229 -5.61 6.99 -21.00
CA LYS A 229 -4.89 6.46 -22.17
C LYS A 229 -5.68 5.43 -22.98
N CYS A 230 -6.87 5.01 -22.55
CA CYS A 230 -7.57 3.88 -23.18
C CYS A 230 -8.86 4.21 -23.93
N PHE A 231 -9.58 5.30 -23.64
CA PHE A 231 -10.80 5.67 -24.37
C PHE A 231 -11.18 7.13 -24.11
N ALA A 232 -10.54 8.06 -24.79
CA ALA A 232 -11.09 9.40 -25.01
C ALA A 232 -11.35 9.55 -26.50
N PRO A 233 -12.61 9.54 -26.96
CA PRO A 233 -12.89 10.18 -28.23
C PRO A 233 -12.74 11.68 -28.01
N GLN A 234 -11.68 12.24 -28.59
CA GLN A 234 -11.31 13.66 -28.51
C GLN A 234 -12.39 14.65 -28.98
N ARG A 235 -13.61 14.22 -29.27
CA ARG A 235 -14.65 15.06 -29.90
C ARG A 235 -15.84 15.44 -29.02
N VAL A 236 -15.91 15.04 -27.76
CA VAL A 236 -17.08 15.37 -26.92
C VAL A 236 -16.82 16.47 -25.89
N LEU A 237 -15.57 16.89 -25.71
CA LEU A 237 -15.20 17.89 -24.69
C LEU A 237 -15.33 19.35 -25.12
N ASN A 238 -15.65 19.64 -26.41
CA ASN A 238 -15.69 21.03 -26.93
C ASN A 238 -17.08 21.67 -26.88
N ARG A 239 -18.05 21.13 -26.18
CA ARG A 239 -19.41 21.73 -26.10
C ARG A 239 -20.02 21.87 -24.72
N VAL A 240 -19.22 21.89 -23.67
CA VAL A 240 -19.71 22.31 -22.36
C VAL A 240 -18.97 23.57 -21.96
N SER A 241 -19.66 24.70 -22.10
CA SER A 241 -19.21 26.01 -21.64
C SER A 241 -18.82 25.95 -20.14
N PRO A 242 -17.79 26.70 -19.72
CA PRO A 242 -17.36 26.70 -18.34
C PRO A 242 -18.36 27.52 -17.50
N LEU A 243 -19.38 26.88 -16.97
CA LEU A 243 -20.08 27.44 -15.82
C LEU A 243 -19.14 27.29 -14.62
N ALA A 244 -18.78 28.44 -14.07
CA ALA A 244 -17.86 28.61 -12.96
C ALA A 244 -18.10 27.60 -11.82
N ALA A 245 -17.30 26.54 -11.81
CA ALA A 245 -17.27 25.61 -10.70
C ALA A 245 -16.40 26.20 -9.60
N LYS A 246 -17.01 26.61 -8.50
CA LYS A 246 -16.31 26.88 -7.24
C LYS A 246 -15.48 25.64 -6.88
N PRO A 247 -14.25 25.80 -6.35
CA PRO A 247 -13.39 24.69 -6.00
C PRO A 247 -14.07 23.82 -4.93
N ILE A 248 -14.44 22.61 -5.32
CA ILE A 248 -15.00 21.60 -4.41
C ILE A 248 -13.84 21.05 -3.59
N LYS A 249 -13.91 21.26 -2.28
CA LYS A 249 -13.00 20.60 -1.31
C LYS A 249 -13.10 19.09 -1.50
N THR A 250 -12.08 18.50 -2.10
CA THR A 250 -11.95 17.07 -2.28
C THR A 250 -11.72 16.41 -0.93
N ARG A 251 -12.76 15.89 -0.34
CA ARG A 251 -12.67 14.95 0.78
C ARG A 251 -12.84 13.53 0.26
N ASP A 252 -11.87 12.70 0.55
CA ASP A 252 -11.93 11.24 0.59
C ASP A 252 -12.09 10.51 -0.75
N MET A 253 -10.98 10.24 -1.41
CA MET A 253 -10.94 9.28 -2.51
C MET A 253 -10.00 8.13 -2.25
N CYS A 254 -10.56 6.93 -2.37
CA CYS A 254 -9.80 5.69 -2.31
C CYS A 254 -9.64 5.09 -3.71
N VAL A 255 -8.42 5.13 -4.20
CA VAL A 255 -7.95 4.24 -5.27
C VAL A 255 -6.76 3.47 -4.69
N GLY A 256 -7.01 2.67 -3.65
CA GLY A 256 -5.91 2.10 -2.88
C GLY A 256 -5.08 3.13 -2.09
N PHE A 257 -5.44 4.41 -2.18
CA PHE A 257 -4.71 5.56 -1.69
C PHE A 257 -5.69 6.58 -1.10
N TYR A 258 -5.36 7.20 0.04
CA TYR A 258 -6.15 8.22 0.71
C TYR A 258 -5.38 9.51 0.86
N THR A 259 -6.04 10.63 0.61
CA THR A 259 -5.52 11.94 0.92
C THR A 259 -6.21 12.48 2.17
N ASN A 260 -5.44 12.86 3.18
CA ASN A 260 -5.96 13.50 4.38
C ASN A 260 -5.24 14.84 4.60
N ARG A 261 -5.99 15.94 4.62
CA ARG A 261 -5.49 17.32 4.78
C ARG A 261 -5.33 17.74 6.24
N ARG A 262 -5.33 16.86 7.20
CA ARG A 262 -5.07 17.29 8.57
C ARG A 262 -3.58 17.28 8.84
N GLN A 263 -3.01 18.49 8.92
CA GLN A 263 -1.67 18.74 9.46
C GLN A 263 -1.53 18.03 10.80
N VAL A 264 -0.51 17.21 10.90
CA VAL A 264 0.04 16.81 12.19
C VAL A 264 0.85 17.99 12.66
N CYS A 265 0.39 18.71 13.67
CA CYS A 265 1.26 19.62 14.41
C CYS A 265 2.30 18.81 15.16
N PRO A 266 3.50 19.41 15.41
CA PRO A 266 4.66 18.72 15.98
C PRO A 266 4.42 18.15 17.38
#